data_b1373141aec56b49a47ce2b78d4bf70b
#
_entry.id   b1373141aec56b49a47ce2b78d4bf70b
#
_cell.length_a   1.000
_cell.length_b   1.000
_cell.length_c   1.000
_cell.angle_alpha   90.00
_cell.angle_beta   90.00
_cell.angle_gamma   90.00
#
_symmetry.space_group_name_H-M   'P 1'
#
loop_
_entity.id
_entity.type
_entity.pdbx_description
1 polymer ?
#
loop_
_entity_poly.entity_id
_entity_poly.type
_entity_poly.pdbx_seq_one_letter_code
_entity_poly.pdbx_strand_id
1 'polypeptide(L)'
;NVDHQTLNARMGNTGLDAASGRLFKALLNNAEWRDKFVRRFAELLNTAFAPDRVIALVDELYGYVQPEIAREREKFNGETFMGVKQNSQVLGTYEGFEREIARIKEFAQKRPDEIKKQLKSVLGLSDSYMAEVFG
;
A
#
# COMPACT_ATOMS: atom_id res chain seq x y z
N ASN A 1 4.60 -6.05 2.63
CA ASN A 1 5.69 -5.74 3.55
C ASN A 1 5.78 -4.22 3.76
N VAL A 2 5.70 -3.77 5.03
CA VAL A 2 5.74 -2.35 5.43
C VAL A 2 7.03 -1.69 4.95
N ASP A 3 8.16 -2.37 5.03
CA ASP A 3 9.51 -1.85 4.76
C ASP A 3 9.90 -1.87 3.28
N HIS A 4 9.02 -2.37 2.41
CA HIS A 4 9.34 -2.47 0.99
C HIS A 4 9.71 -1.12 0.39
N GLN A 5 10.87 -1.05 -0.28
CA GLN A 5 11.45 0.19 -0.83
C GLN A 5 10.80 0.56 -2.17
N THR A 6 9.48 0.78 -2.14
CA THR A 6 8.66 0.99 -3.35
C THR A 6 9.11 2.22 -4.15
N LEU A 7 9.35 3.35 -3.46
CA LEU A 7 9.77 4.57 -4.15
C LEU A 7 11.18 4.42 -4.70
N ASN A 8 12.11 3.82 -3.94
CA ASN A 8 13.45 3.52 -4.44
C ASN A 8 13.41 2.62 -5.69
N ALA A 9 12.59 1.56 -5.66
CA ALA A 9 12.44 0.64 -6.78
C ALA A 9 11.78 1.30 -8.01
N ARG A 10 10.88 2.25 -7.82
CA ARG A 10 10.14 2.90 -8.92
C ARG A 10 10.74 4.21 -9.39
N MET A 11 11.35 4.98 -8.49
CA MET A 11 11.92 6.30 -8.80
C MET A 11 13.45 6.30 -8.83
N GLY A 12 14.10 5.26 -8.29
CA GLY A 12 15.54 5.05 -8.34
C GLY A 12 16.04 4.67 -9.74
N ASN A 13 17.37 4.49 -9.88
CA ASN A 13 18.02 4.33 -11.18
C ASN A 13 17.69 3.01 -11.91
N THR A 14 17.07 2.05 -11.26
CA THR A 14 16.88 0.69 -11.80
C THR A 14 15.45 0.37 -12.27
N GLY A 15 14.47 1.22 -11.99
CA GLY A 15 13.06 0.85 -12.15
C GLY A 15 12.27 1.54 -13.26
N LEU A 16 12.88 2.49 -14.00
CA LEU A 16 12.16 3.36 -14.92
C LEU A 16 12.79 3.44 -16.32
N ASP A 17 13.08 2.28 -16.92
CA ASP A 17 13.62 2.22 -18.29
C ASP A 17 12.57 2.47 -19.38
N ALA A 18 11.29 2.40 -19.03
CA ALA A 18 10.21 2.74 -19.95
C ALA A 18 10.15 4.25 -20.21
N ALA A 19 9.59 4.65 -21.38
CA ALA A 19 9.45 6.04 -21.77
C ALA A 19 8.73 6.89 -20.69
N SER A 20 7.69 6.32 -20.04
CA SER A 20 6.98 6.96 -18.94
C SER A 20 7.87 7.25 -17.73
N GLY A 21 8.79 6.35 -17.40
CA GLY A 21 9.74 6.54 -16.34
C GLY A 21 10.77 7.63 -16.61
N ARG A 22 11.27 7.72 -17.83
CA ARG A 22 12.16 8.82 -18.25
C ARG A 22 11.48 10.18 -18.17
N LEU A 23 10.23 10.26 -18.63
CA LEU A 23 9.42 11.48 -18.51
C LEU A 23 9.23 11.89 -17.05
N PHE A 24 8.87 10.95 -16.18
CA PHE A 24 8.68 11.21 -14.76
C PHE A 24 9.96 11.71 -14.08
N LYS A 25 11.10 11.09 -14.38
CA LYS A 25 12.42 11.56 -13.87
C LYS A 25 12.74 12.98 -14.37
N ALA A 26 12.47 13.28 -15.63
CA ALA A 26 12.68 14.62 -16.19
C ALA A 26 11.80 15.65 -15.47
N LEU A 27 10.53 15.31 -15.19
CA LEU A 27 9.62 16.18 -14.45
C LEU A 27 10.09 16.41 -13.00
N LEU A 28 10.64 15.40 -12.32
CA LEU A 28 11.19 15.55 -10.98
C LEU A 28 12.39 16.49 -10.89
N ASN A 29 13.10 16.74 -12.00
CA ASN A 29 14.16 17.74 -12.07
C ASN A 29 13.63 19.19 -12.09
N ASN A 30 12.35 19.37 -12.44
CA ASN A 30 11.70 20.67 -12.34
C ASN A 30 11.28 20.91 -10.88
N ALA A 31 11.80 21.96 -10.24
CA ALA A 31 11.57 22.22 -8.83
C ALA A 31 10.09 22.50 -8.50
N GLU A 32 9.40 23.26 -9.36
CA GLU A 32 7.99 23.59 -9.17
C GLU A 32 7.11 22.34 -9.28
N TRP A 33 7.37 21.51 -10.30
CA TRP A 33 6.63 20.26 -10.47
C TRP A 33 6.88 19.28 -9.32
N ARG A 34 8.13 19.18 -8.88
CA ARG A 34 8.50 18.33 -7.73
C ARG A 34 7.80 18.78 -6.46
N ASP A 35 7.72 20.10 -6.18
CA ASP A 35 6.98 20.61 -5.04
C ASP A 35 5.49 20.29 -5.11
N LYS A 36 4.85 20.51 -6.25
CA LYS A 36 3.44 20.11 -6.48
C LYS A 36 3.23 18.61 -6.27
N PHE A 37 4.14 17.79 -6.76
CA PHE A 37 4.09 16.34 -6.59
C PHE A 37 4.15 15.95 -5.11
N VAL A 38 5.12 16.49 -4.35
CA VAL A 38 5.28 16.17 -2.94
C VAL A 38 4.09 16.65 -2.11
N ARG A 39 3.59 17.86 -2.35
CA ARG A 39 2.40 18.39 -1.65
C ARG A 39 1.15 17.56 -1.96
N ARG A 40 0.95 17.15 -3.19
CA ARG A 40 -0.17 16.26 -3.53
C ARG A 40 -0.02 14.89 -2.89
N PHE A 41 1.20 14.39 -2.81
CA PHE A 41 1.49 13.13 -2.12
C PHE A 41 1.16 13.21 -0.62
N ALA A 42 1.58 14.31 0.03
CA ALA A 42 1.25 14.58 1.43
C ALA A 42 -0.25 14.70 1.67
N GLU A 43 -0.95 15.44 0.82
CA GLU A 43 -2.41 15.56 0.88
C GLU A 43 -3.09 14.18 0.83
N LEU A 44 -2.67 13.31 -0.07
CA LEU A 44 -3.23 11.96 -0.19
C LEU A 44 -2.93 11.10 1.04
N LEU A 45 -1.72 11.18 1.61
CA LEU A 45 -1.37 10.46 2.85
C LEU A 45 -2.17 10.96 4.05
N ASN A 46 -2.48 12.25 4.10
CA ASN A 46 -3.23 12.85 5.21
C ASN A 46 -4.76 12.76 5.03
N THR A 47 -5.23 12.34 3.86
CA THR A 47 -6.67 12.25 3.55
C THR A 47 -7.08 10.85 3.11
N ALA A 48 -6.94 10.53 1.82
CA ALA A 48 -7.42 9.28 1.23
C ALA A 48 -6.73 8.04 1.82
N PHE A 49 -5.45 8.16 2.14
CA PHE A 49 -4.60 7.09 2.72
C PHE A 49 -4.28 7.32 4.20
N ALA A 50 -5.01 8.22 4.88
CA ALA A 50 -4.88 8.35 6.33
C ALA A 50 -5.18 7.00 7.00
N PRO A 51 -4.35 6.56 7.97
CA PRO A 51 -4.47 5.24 8.58
C PRO A 51 -5.89 4.93 9.07
N ASP A 52 -6.50 5.84 9.80
CA ASP A 52 -7.84 5.64 10.36
C ASP A 52 -8.90 5.46 9.28
N ARG A 53 -8.79 6.21 8.18
CA ARG A 53 -9.71 6.07 7.04
C ARG A 53 -9.54 4.74 6.34
N VAL A 54 -8.30 4.31 6.10
CA VAL A 54 -8.02 3.02 5.45
C VAL A 54 -8.50 1.87 6.34
N ILE A 55 -8.24 1.94 7.66
CA ILE A 55 -8.69 0.93 8.61
C ILE A 55 -10.21 0.86 8.68
N ALA A 56 -10.89 2.00 8.74
CA ALA A 56 -12.35 2.05 8.74
C ALA A 56 -12.94 1.42 7.47
N LEU A 57 -12.35 1.69 6.30
CA LEU A 57 -12.78 1.07 5.04
C LEU A 57 -12.53 -0.44 5.03
N VAL A 58 -11.40 -0.90 5.58
CA VAL A 58 -11.10 -2.33 5.72
C VAL A 58 -12.14 -2.99 6.62
N ASP A 59 -12.51 -2.36 7.75
CA ASP A 59 -13.52 -2.89 8.66
C ASP A 59 -14.90 -2.95 8.02
N GLU A 60 -15.28 -1.92 7.29
CA GLU A 60 -16.54 -1.88 6.54
C GLU A 60 -16.60 -3.03 5.53
N LEU A 61 -15.60 -3.15 4.66
CA LEU A 61 -15.54 -4.19 3.63
C LEU A 61 -15.47 -5.60 4.24
N TYR A 62 -14.72 -5.75 5.33
CA TYR A 62 -14.64 -7.01 6.07
C TYR A 62 -16.00 -7.40 6.64
N GLY A 63 -16.76 -6.44 7.18
CA GLY A 63 -18.11 -6.68 7.70
C GLY A 63 -19.08 -7.29 6.68
N TYR A 64 -18.92 -6.94 5.40
CA TYR A 64 -19.74 -7.52 4.32
C TYR A 64 -19.38 -8.97 4.01
N VAL A 65 -18.11 -9.35 4.09
CA VAL A 65 -17.66 -10.69 3.68
C VAL A 65 -17.53 -11.67 4.84
N GLN A 66 -17.31 -11.19 6.04
CA GLN A 66 -17.09 -12.02 7.23
C GLN A 66 -18.16 -13.10 7.45
N PRO A 67 -19.47 -12.82 7.35
CA PRO A 67 -20.50 -13.83 7.58
C PRO A 67 -20.44 -14.99 6.59
N GLU A 68 -19.93 -14.76 5.39
CA GLU A 68 -19.90 -15.77 4.32
C GLU A 68 -18.59 -16.57 4.28
N ILE A 69 -17.54 -16.14 4.96
CA ILE A 69 -16.22 -16.79 4.89
C ILE A 69 -16.27 -18.25 5.38
N ALA A 70 -16.94 -18.52 6.48
CA ALA A 70 -17.06 -19.86 7.02
C ALA A 70 -17.81 -20.78 6.04
N ARG A 71 -18.89 -20.26 5.46
CA ARG A 71 -19.75 -20.96 4.49
C ARG A 71 -19.01 -21.25 3.18
N GLU A 72 -18.27 -20.28 2.66
CA GLU A 72 -17.47 -20.46 1.46
C GLU A 72 -16.40 -21.54 1.65
N ARG A 73 -15.75 -21.55 2.79
CA ARG A 73 -14.74 -22.56 3.15
C ARG A 73 -15.32 -23.95 3.28
N GLU A 74 -16.47 -24.09 3.92
CA GLU A 74 -17.15 -25.37 4.01
C GLU A 74 -17.45 -25.92 2.62
N LYS A 75 -17.92 -25.05 1.71
CA LYS A 75 -18.25 -25.42 0.34
C LYS A 75 -17.05 -25.83 -0.49
N PHE A 76 -15.96 -25.08 -0.41
CA PHE A 76 -14.80 -25.27 -1.30
C PHE A 76 -13.65 -26.06 -0.68
N ASN A 77 -13.71 -26.41 0.59
CA ASN A 77 -12.67 -27.19 1.24
C ASN A 77 -12.64 -28.63 0.72
N GLY A 78 -11.54 -28.99 0.06
CA GLY A 78 -11.34 -30.31 -0.50
C GLY A 78 -11.89 -30.52 -1.92
N GLU A 79 -12.65 -29.59 -2.46
CA GLU A 79 -13.14 -29.65 -3.83
C GLU A 79 -12.05 -29.31 -4.85
N THR A 80 -12.22 -29.82 -6.07
CA THR A 80 -11.34 -29.50 -7.19
C THR A 80 -11.99 -28.47 -8.08
N PHE A 81 -11.38 -27.31 -8.22
CA PHE A 81 -11.81 -26.28 -9.14
C PHE A 81 -10.73 -26.07 -10.22
N MET A 82 -11.11 -26.18 -11.49
CA MET A 82 -10.20 -26.07 -12.64
C MET A 82 -8.95 -26.97 -12.54
N GLY A 83 -9.12 -28.20 -12.03
CA GLY A 83 -8.01 -29.16 -11.85
C GLY A 83 -7.13 -28.91 -10.61
N VAL A 84 -7.41 -27.88 -9.84
CA VAL A 84 -6.68 -27.56 -8.61
C VAL A 84 -7.53 -27.92 -7.39
N LYS A 85 -6.98 -28.80 -6.53
CA LYS A 85 -7.67 -29.15 -5.28
C LYS A 85 -7.71 -27.94 -4.37
N GLN A 86 -8.91 -27.51 -4.05
CA GLN A 86 -9.14 -26.45 -3.07
C GLN A 86 -8.95 -27.01 -1.67
N ASN A 87 -8.14 -26.37 -0.86
CA ASN A 87 -7.91 -26.77 0.52
C ASN A 87 -7.71 -25.54 1.42
N SER A 88 -7.68 -25.78 2.71
CA SER A 88 -7.48 -24.73 3.71
C SER A 88 -6.17 -23.93 3.57
N GLN A 89 -5.19 -24.47 2.85
CA GLN A 89 -3.95 -23.73 2.58
C GLN A 89 -4.12 -22.74 1.42
N VAL A 90 -4.93 -23.09 0.41
CA VAL A 90 -5.23 -22.20 -0.74
C VAL A 90 -6.21 -21.11 -0.33
N LEU A 91 -7.31 -21.50 0.33
CA LEU A 91 -8.35 -20.56 0.79
C LEU A 91 -8.00 -19.94 2.17
N GLY A 92 -6.99 -20.49 2.84
CA GLY A 92 -6.61 -20.13 4.20
C GLY A 92 -7.58 -20.68 5.26
N THR A 93 -7.27 -20.57 6.52
CA THR A 93 -8.17 -20.84 7.64
C THR A 93 -8.92 -19.56 8.02
N TYR A 94 -9.99 -19.66 8.83
CA TYR A 94 -10.69 -18.46 9.34
C TYR A 94 -9.71 -17.59 10.12
N GLU A 95 -8.89 -18.18 11.00
CA GLU A 95 -7.83 -17.45 11.73
C GLU A 95 -6.77 -16.89 10.75
N GLY A 96 -6.50 -17.58 9.65
CA GLY A 96 -5.62 -17.10 8.59
C GLY A 96 -6.17 -15.84 7.93
N PHE A 97 -7.47 -15.82 7.66
CA PHE A 97 -8.14 -14.65 7.08
C PHE A 97 -8.11 -13.46 8.05
N GLU A 98 -8.47 -13.67 9.32
CA GLU A 98 -8.40 -12.64 10.37
C GLU A 98 -6.97 -12.07 10.50
N ARG A 99 -5.97 -12.93 10.45
CA ARG A 99 -4.57 -12.51 10.49
C ARG A 99 -4.19 -11.63 9.30
N GLU A 100 -4.67 -11.95 8.09
CA GLU A 100 -4.40 -11.12 6.92
C GLU A 100 -5.12 -9.77 6.99
N ILE A 101 -6.33 -9.69 7.52
CA ILE A 101 -7.01 -8.42 7.81
C ILE A 101 -6.21 -7.59 8.81
N ALA A 102 -5.73 -8.22 9.89
CA ALA A 102 -4.88 -7.53 10.86
C ALA A 102 -3.57 -7.00 10.23
N ARG A 103 -2.96 -7.77 9.31
CA ARG A 103 -1.77 -7.34 8.57
C ARG A 103 -2.03 -6.16 7.64
N ILE A 104 -3.21 -6.10 7.00
CA ILE A 104 -3.60 -4.94 6.17
C ILE A 104 -3.73 -3.69 7.05
N LYS A 105 -4.35 -3.80 8.21
CA LYS A 105 -4.47 -2.70 9.16
C LYS A 105 -3.11 -2.24 9.71
N GLU A 106 -2.25 -3.18 10.07
CA GLU A 106 -0.88 -2.88 10.49
C GLU A 106 -0.10 -2.16 9.37
N PHE A 107 -0.25 -2.63 8.14
CA PHE A 107 0.33 -1.96 6.97
C PHE A 107 -0.19 -0.53 6.82
N ALA A 108 -1.50 -0.31 6.94
CA ALA A 108 -2.10 1.02 6.86
C ALA A 108 -1.55 1.96 7.94
N GLN A 109 -1.32 1.46 9.15
CA GLN A 109 -0.76 2.26 10.25
C GLN A 109 0.71 2.63 10.04
N LYS A 110 1.54 1.69 9.59
CA LYS A 110 3.00 1.85 9.56
C LYS A 110 3.53 2.38 8.23
N ARG A 111 2.83 2.10 7.12
CA ARG A 111 3.30 2.41 5.78
C ARG A 111 3.48 3.91 5.50
N PRO A 112 2.62 4.83 5.97
CA PRO A 112 2.78 6.26 5.73
C PRO A 112 4.13 6.79 6.18
N ASP A 113 4.61 6.41 7.36
CA ASP A 113 5.90 6.86 7.88
C ASP A 113 7.07 6.31 7.06
N GLU A 114 7.02 5.06 6.64
CA GLU A 114 8.03 4.48 5.78
C GLU A 114 8.07 5.13 4.39
N ILE A 115 6.91 5.47 3.84
CA ILE A 115 6.83 6.19 2.56
C ILE A 115 7.38 7.62 2.69
N LYS A 116 7.09 8.34 3.79
CA LYS A 116 7.68 9.67 4.05
C LYS A 116 9.21 9.61 4.09
N LYS A 117 9.78 8.62 4.79
CA LYS A 117 11.24 8.40 4.83
C LYS A 117 11.81 8.13 3.43
N GLN A 118 11.17 7.26 2.65
CA GLN A 118 11.60 6.95 1.29
C GLN A 118 11.52 8.19 0.38
N LEU A 119 10.44 8.95 0.46
CA LEU A 119 10.25 10.18 -0.33
C LEU A 119 11.34 11.20 -0.04
N LYS A 120 11.62 11.43 1.26
CA LYS A 120 12.73 12.29 1.71
C LYS A 120 14.06 11.85 1.11
N SER A 121 14.39 10.55 1.23
CA SER A 121 15.64 9.98 0.75
C SER A 121 15.78 10.07 -0.77
N VAL A 122 14.76 9.65 -1.51
CA VAL A 122 14.78 9.56 -2.99
C VAL A 122 14.86 10.94 -3.63
N LEU A 123 14.16 11.94 -3.06
CA LEU A 123 14.11 13.29 -3.61
C LEU A 123 15.08 14.26 -2.95
N GLY A 124 15.86 13.82 -1.96
CA GLY A 124 16.82 14.65 -1.23
C GLY A 124 16.16 15.83 -0.49
N LEU A 125 14.99 15.61 0.12
CA LEU A 125 14.23 16.66 0.78
C LEU A 125 14.82 16.99 2.15
N SER A 126 14.82 18.28 2.53
CA SER A 126 15.29 18.72 3.84
C SER A 126 14.30 18.41 4.95
N ASP A 127 14.76 18.33 6.20
CA ASP A 127 13.88 18.14 7.36
C ASP A 127 12.88 19.27 7.52
N SER A 128 13.31 20.52 7.26
CA SER A 128 12.44 21.70 7.30
C SER A 128 11.29 21.61 6.28
N TYR A 129 11.61 21.19 5.05
CA TYR A 129 10.60 21.00 4.01
C TYR A 129 9.63 19.86 4.35
N MET A 130 10.15 18.75 4.88
CA MET A 130 9.30 17.63 5.33
C MET A 130 8.36 18.05 6.45
N ALA A 131 8.86 18.84 7.42
CA ALA A 131 8.02 19.37 8.50
C ALA A 131 6.94 20.34 8.00
N GLU A 132 7.27 21.19 7.00
CA GLU A 132 6.30 22.10 6.38
C GLU A 132 5.17 21.35 5.68
N VAL A 133 5.51 20.29 4.93
CA VAL A 133 4.56 19.64 4.02
C VAL A 133 3.76 18.51 4.68
N PHE A 134 4.36 17.82 5.66
CA PHE A 134 3.74 16.65 6.33
C PHE A 134 3.43 16.88 7.82
N GLY A 135 3.79 18.05 8.35
CA GLY A 135 3.59 18.44 9.76
C GLY A 135 2.16 18.76 10.15
#